data_1242af33661214c46fd8b2b687dd6df9
#
_entry.id   1242af33661214c46fd8b2b687dd6df9
#
_cell.length_a   1.000
_cell.length_b   1.000
_cell.length_c   1.000
_cell.angle_alpha   90.00
_cell.angle_beta   90.00
_cell.angle_gamma   90.00
#
_symmetry.space_group_name_H-M   'P 1'
#
loop_
_entity.id
_entity.type
_entity.pdbx_description
1 polymer ?
#
loop_
_entity_poly.entity_id
_entity_poly.type
_entity_poly.pdbx_seq_one_letter_code
_entity_poly.pdbx_strand_id
1 'polypeptide(L)'
;MRKKRMPKATQILIGALLIILAILLSALFMFRQAMSPYTRAKTSAINLAKKKTPVTDVTYFDKVTTQTTTYSVIGLNKSKETLGVLIPEKGGDIIVVNMADNHSDLTPKTARLTLYKGQVVWVSKDLTLYDFKMGDKVTKN
;
A
#
# COMPACT_ATOMS: atom_id res chain seq x y z
N MET A 1 49.82 38.76 -19.31
CA MET A 1 48.67 38.72 -18.40
C MET A 1 48.71 37.47 -17.56
N ARG A 2 48.83 37.66 -16.28
CA ARG A 2 48.74 36.48 -15.37
C ARG A 2 47.29 36.12 -15.15
N LYS A 3 46.90 34.91 -15.49
CA LYS A 3 45.63 34.38 -15.07
C LYS A 3 45.62 34.28 -13.58
N LYS A 4 44.63 34.90 -12.94
CA LYS A 4 44.40 34.69 -11.52
C LYS A 4 44.02 33.24 -11.27
N ARG A 5 44.87 32.53 -10.55
CA ARG A 5 44.53 31.20 -10.08
C ARG A 5 43.69 31.32 -8.83
N MET A 6 42.67 30.49 -8.74
CA MET A 6 41.91 30.41 -7.51
C MET A 6 42.83 30.01 -6.35
N PRO A 7 42.67 30.63 -5.16
CA PRO A 7 43.39 30.19 -3.97
C PRO A 7 43.12 28.70 -3.71
N LYS A 8 44.11 28.00 -3.18
CA LYS A 8 43.96 26.57 -2.82
C LYS A 8 42.79 26.35 -1.90
N ALA A 9 42.53 27.26 -0.95
CA ALA A 9 41.38 27.16 -0.04
C ALA A 9 40.06 27.16 -0.82
N THR A 10 39.93 28.00 -1.83
CA THR A 10 38.71 28.06 -2.68
C THR A 10 38.56 26.78 -3.53
N GLN A 11 39.65 26.26 -4.07
CA GLN A 11 39.64 25.01 -4.81
C GLN A 11 39.21 23.83 -3.95
N ILE A 12 39.71 23.76 -2.73
CA ILE A 12 39.32 22.74 -1.75
C ILE A 12 37.86 22.87 -1.39
N LEU A 13 37.40 24.10 -1.18
CA LEU A 13 36.00 24.35 -0.85
C LEU A 13 35.07 23.93 -1.96
N ILE A 14 35.37 24.27 -3.22
CA ILE A 14 34.58 23.86 -4.39
C ILE A 14 34.59 22.35 -4.55
N GLY A 15 35.75 21.70 -4.38
CA GLY A 15 35.85 20.26 -4.43
C GLY A 15 35.03 19.56 -3.35
N ALA A 16 35.09 20.11 -2.13
CA ALA A 16 34.28 19.57 -1.01
C ALA A 16 32.79 19.73 -1.26
N LEU A 17 32.35 20.89 -1.79
CA LEU A 17 30.94 21.11 -2.12
C LEU A 17 30.46 20.14 -3.21
N LEU A 18 31.27 19.88 -4.24
CA LEU A 18 30.93 18.93 -5.29
C LEU A 18 30.82 17.51 -4.75
N ILE A 19 31.70 17.10 -3.85
CA ILE A 19 31.67 15.79 -3.21
C ILE A 19 30.40 15.66 -2.35
N ILE A 20 30.07 16.68 -1.56
CA ILE A 20 28.85 16.69 -0.74
C ILE A 20 27.62 16.58 -1.61
N LEU A 21 27.57 17.34 -2.71
CA LEU A 21 26.46 17.30 -3.65
C LEU A 21 26.31 15.91 -4.28
N ALA A 22 27.42 15.28 -4.68
CA ALA A 22 27.41 13.93 -5.24
C ALA A 22 26.89 12.91 -4.22
N ILE A 23 27.31 13.03 -2.96
CA ILE A 23 26.83 12.14 -1.88
C ILE A 23 25.34 12.34 -1.66
N LEU A 24 24.84 13.57 -1.63
CA LEU A 24 23.43 13.87 -1.45
C LEU A 24 22.58 13.31 -2.58
N LEU A 25 23.04 13.48 -3.84
CA LEU A 25 22.33 12.93 -5.01
C LEU A 25 22.32 11.42 -4.99
N SER A 26 23.43 10.80 -4.63
CA SER A 26 23.52 9.34 -4.49
C SER A 26 22.59 8.82 -3.39
N ALA A 27 22.54 9.52 -2.26
CA ALA A 27 21.64 9.14 -1.15
C ALA A 27 20.18 9.24 -1.55
N LEU A 28 19.80 10.30 -2.26
CA LEU A 28 18.44 10.46 -2.77
C LEU A 28 18.07 9.35 -3.76
N PHE A 29 19.00 9.00 -4.65
CA PHE A 29 18.80 7.94 -5.63
C PHE A 29 18.63 6.59 -4.94
N MET A 30 19.49 6.27 -3.97
CA MET A 30 19.41 5.04 -3.18
C MET A 30 18.12 5.00 -2.37
N PHE A 31 17.71 6.12 -1.79
CA PHE A 31 16.47 6.21 -1.03
C PHE A 31 15.27 5.88 -1.90
N ARG A 32 15.23 6.40 -3.13
CA ARG A 32 14.16 6.09 -4.08
C ARG A 32 14.14 4.61 -4.47
N GLN A 33 15.31 4.01 -4.67
CA GLN A 33 15.40 2.59 -4.98
C GLN A 33 15.08 1.70 -3.78
N ALA A 34 15.40 2.18 -2.58
CA ALA A 34 15.13 1.45 -1.35
C ALA A 34 13.66 1.55 -0.92
N MET A 35 12.86 2.41 -1.56
CA MET A 35 11.41 2.38 -1.33
C MET A 35 10.91 0.97 -1.60
N SER A 36 10.43 0.34 -0.53
CA SER A 36 9.95 -1.03 -0.56
C SER A 36 8.91 -1.21 -1.66
N PRO A 37 8.95 -2.32 -2.43
CA PRO A 37 7.86 -2.66 -3.36
C PRO A 37 6.49 -2.65 -2.68
N TYR A 38 6.44 -2.98 -1.40
CA TYR A 38 5.23 -2.89 -0.59
C TYR A 38 4.70 -1.45 -0.52
N THR A 39 5.56 -0.47 -0.27
CA THR A 39 5.15 0.95 -0.18
C THR A 39 4.60 1.45 -1.52
N ARG A 40 5.24 1.07 -2.62
CA ARG A 40 4.76 1.43 -3.96
C ARG A 40 3.41 0.79 -4.27
N ALA A 41 3.26 -0.49 -3.95
CA ALA A 41 2.02 -1.22 -4.14
C ALA A 41 0.90 -0.61 -3.29
N LYS A 42 1.19 -0.27 -2.03
CA LYS A 42 0.26 0.38 -1.13
C LYS A 42 -0.24 1.71 -1.70
N THR A 43 0.68 2.58 -2.12
CA THR A 43 0.34 3.89 -2.68
C THR A 43 -0.50 3.74 -3.95
N SER A 44 -0.10 2.84 -4.84
CA SER A 44 -0.83 2.58 -6.09
C SER A 44 -2.23 2.03 -5.82
N ALA A 45 -2.35 1.10 -4.89
CA ALA A 45 -3.65 0.51 -4.53
C ALA A 45 -4.58 1.55 -3.90
N ILE A 46 -4.08 2.37 -3.00
CA ILE A 46 -4.86 3.44 -2.36
C ILE A 46 -5.32 4.46 -3.40
N ASN A 47 -4.43 4.89 -4.29
CA ASN A 47 -4.77 5.84 -5.35
C ASN A 47 -5.80 5.26 -6.31
N LEU A 48 -5.67 3.99 -6.66
CA LEU A 48 -6.62 3.29 -7.51
C LEU A 48 -7.99 3.19 -6.84
N ALA A 49 -8.02 2.86 -5.55
CA ALA A 49 -9.26 2.80 -4.78
C ALA A 49 -9.96 4.16 -4.76
N LYS A 50 -9.24 5.23 -4.49
CA LYS A 50 -9.81 6.58 -4.48
C LYS A 50 -10.32 7.03 -5.83
N LYS A 51 -9.66 6.59 -6.91
CA LYS A 51 -10.03 6.96 -8.28
C LYS A 51 -11.20 6.16 -8.82
N LYS A 52 -11.24 4.86 -8.52
CA LYS A 52 -12.21 3.91 -9.10
C LYS A 52 -13.40 3.60 -8.20
N THR A 53 -13.32 3.97 -6.93
CA THR A 53 -14.38 3.68 -5.95
C THR A 53 -14.79 4.95 -5.21
N PRO A 54 -15.93 4.94 -4.49
CA PRO A 54 -16.38 6.09 -3.69
C PRO A 54 -15.52 6.38 -2.45
N VAL A 55 -14.49 5.57 -2.16
CA VAL A 55 -13.66 5.74 -0.97
C VAL A 55 -12.85 7.04 -1.07
N THR A 56 -12.97 7.90 -0.06
CA THR A 56 -12.25 9.17 0.03
C THR A 56 -11.17 9.16 1.10
N ASP A 57 -11.40 8.47 2.23
CA ASP A 57 -10.46 8.38 3.34
C ASP A 57 -10.13 6.92 3.61
N VAL A 58 -8.85 6.57 3.56
CA VAL A 58 -8.38 5.20 3.81
C VAL A 58 -7.99 5.04 5.27
N THR A 59 -8.55 4.03 5.93
CA THR A 59 -8.27 3.72 7.34
C THR A 59 -7.38 2.50 7.52
N TYR A 60 -7.49 1.50 6.63
CA TYR A 60 -6.68 0.28 6.70
C TYR A 60 -6.20 -0.12 5.31
N PHE A 61 -5.01 -0.66 5.25
CA PHE A 61 -4.46 -1.29 4.05
C PHE A 61 -3.77 -2.59 4.45
N ASP A 62 -4.08 -3.66 3.70
CA ASP A 62 -3.42 -4.95 3.89
C ASP A 62 -3.14 -5.60 2.54
N LYS A 63 -2.05 -6.35 2.49
CA LYS A 63 -1.73 -7.23 1.37
C LYS A 63 -1.91 -8.66 1.86
N VAL A 64 -2.87 -9.37 1.30
CA VAL A 64 -3.20 -10.72 1.72
C VAL A 64 -2.94 -11.69 0.58
N THR A 65 -2.16 -12.74 0.87
CA THR A 65 -1.88 -13.81 -0.09
C THR A 65 -2.57 -15.08 0.37
N THR A 66 -3.48 -15.58 -0.45
CA THR A 66 -4.08 -16.90 -0.30
C THR A 66 -3.61 -17.75 -1.48
N GLN A 67 -4.48 -18.09 -2.41
CA GLN A 67 -4.06 -18.68 -3.69
C GLN A 67 -3.48 -17.60 -4.61
N THR A 68 -3.97 -16.38 -4.49
CA THR A 68 -3.50 -15.20 -5.21
C THR A 68 -3.31 -14.07 -4.21
N THR A 69 -2.59 -13.03 -4.62
CA THR A 69 -2.40 -11.86 -3.77
C THR A 69 -3.48 -10.82 -4.05
N THR A 70 -4.06 -10.29 -2.99
CA THR A 70 -5.09 -9.25 -3.05
C THR A 70 -4.71 -8.10 -2.14
N TYR A 71 -4.84 -6.88 -2.64
CA TYR A 71 -4.70 -5.68 -1.82
C TYR A 71 -6.06 -5.32 -1.26
N SER A 72 -6.13 -5.17 0.06
CA SER A 72 -7.36 -4.82 0.77
C SER A 72 -7.23 -3.39 1.28
N VAL A 73 -8.13 -2.52 0.84
CA VAL A 73 -8.19 -1.13 1.27
C VAL A 73 -9.53 -0.92 1.96
N ILE A 74 -9.50 -0.49 3.21
CA ILE A 74 -10.72 -0.19 3.96
C ILE A 74 -10.73 1.30 4.27
N GLY A 75 -11.83 1.96 3.97
CA GLY A 75 -11.93 3.39 4.15
C GLY A 75 -13.37 3.87 4.18
N LEU A 76 -13.50 5.19 4.28
CA LEU A 76 -14.79 5.86 4.34
C LEU A 76 -15.09 6.56 3.03
N ASN A 77 -16.37 6.60 2.65
CA ASN A 77 -16.83 7.42 1.54
C ASN A 77 -17.29 8.80 2.04
N LYS A 78 -17.83 9.63 1.15
CA LYS A 78 -18.31 10.97 1.52
C LYS A 78 -19.48 10.93 2.51
N SER A 79 -20.24 9.85 2.52
CA SER A 79 -21.36 9.62 3.44
C SER A 79 -20.91 9.00 4.76
N LYS A 80 -19.60 8.86 4.98
CA LYS A 80 -18.99 8.24 6.15
C LYS A 80 -19.33 6.75 6.34
N GLU A 81 -19.73 6.09 5.27
CA GLU A 81 -19.90 4.65 5.26
C GLU A 81 -18.54 3.98 5.10
N THR A 82 -18.31 2.91 5.85
CA THR A 82 -17.08 2.13 5.74
C THR A 82 -17.19 1.14 4.60
N LEU A 83 -16.27 1.26 3.64
CA LEU A 83 -16.22 0.39 2.46
C LEU A 83 -14.93 -0.41 2.47
N GLY A 84 -15.01 -1.65 2.00
CA GLY A 84 -13.85 -2.48 1.72
C GLY A 84 -13.64 -2.59 0.22
N VAL A 85 -12.43 -2.32 -0.23
CA VAL A 85 -12.05 -2.41 -1.64
C VAL A 85 -11.00 -3.51 -1.79
N LEU A 86 -11.26 -4.46 -2.66
CA LEU A 86 -10.38 -5.59 -2.90
C LEU A 86 -9.84 -5.50 -4.32
N ILE A 87 -8.52 -5.39 -4.42
CA ILE A 87 -7.82 -5.18 -5.68
C ILE A 87 -6.91 -6.38 -5.93
N PRO A 88 -7.24 -7.24 -6.92
CA PRO A 88 -6.34 -8.35 -7.27
C PRO A 88 -5.01 -7.85 -7.83
N GLU A 89 -3.90 -8.39 -7.33
CA GLU A 89 -2.56 -7.97 -7.79
C GLU A 89 -2.34 -8.25 -9.27
N LYS A 90 -2.83 -9.39 -9.75
CA LYS A 90 -2.65 -9.80 -11.15
C LYS A 90 -3.64 -9.15 -12.12
N GLY A 91 -4.42 -8.20 -11.63
CA GLY A 91 -5.48 -7.60 -12.42
C GLY A 91 -6.80 -8.36 -12.28
N GLY A 92 -7.85 -7.74 -12.76
CA GLY A 92 -9.21 -8.25 -12.63
C GLY A 92 -10.11 -7.16 -12.09
N ASP A 93 -11.35 -7.52 -11.82
CA ASP A 93 -12.33 -6.56 -11.33
C ASP A 93 -12.05 -6.17 -9.89
N ILE A 94 -12.13 -4.88 -9.61
CA ILE A 94 -12.07 -4.36 -8.25
C ILE A 94 -13.42 -4.62 -7.60
N ILE A 95 -13.39 -5.27 -6.42
CA ILE A 95 -14.61 -5.59 -5.69
C ILE A 95 -14.75 -4.62 -4.53
N VAL A 96 -15.91 -4.00 -4.42
CA VAL A 96 -16.24 -3.07 -3.33
C VAL A 96 -17.35 -3.69 -2.49
N VAL A 97 -17.14 -3.75 -1.19
CA VAL A 97 -18.14 -4.23 -0.24
C VAL A 97 -18.43 -3.16 0.80
N ASN A 98 -19.66 -3.10 1.26
CA ASN A 98 -20.05 -2.23 2.36
C ASN A 98 -19.86 -2.99 3.68
N MET A 99 -19.12 -2.43 4.62
CA MET A 99 -18.87 -3.08 5.90
C MET A 99 -20.14 -3.25 6.73
N ALA A 100 -21.22 -2.53 6.39
CA ALA A 100 -22.52 -2.75 7.01
C ALA A 100 -23.09 -4.15 6.70
N ASP A 101 -22.67 -4.77 5.58
CA ASP A 101 -23.06 -6.13 5.22
C ASP A 101 -22.31 -7.20 5.99
N ASN A 102 -21.32 -6.81 6.80
CA ASN A 102 -20.57 -7.73 7.66
C ASN A 102 -21.37 -8.01 8.93
N HIS A 103 -21.98 -9.16 9.01
CA HIS A 103 -22.74 -9.59 10.17
C HIS A 103 -21.91 -10.51 11.09
N SER A 104 -20.63 -10.70 10.77
CA SER A 104 -19.71 -11.47 11.61
C SER A 104 -19.14 -10.60 12.74
N ASP A 105 -18.49 -11.25 13.71
CA ASP A 105 -17.78 -10.55 14.79
C ASP A 105 -16.37 -10.10 14.36
N LEU A 106 -15.98 -10.38 13.11
CA LEU A 106 -14.67 -10.04 12.60
C LEU A 106 -14.62 -8.58 12.16
N THR A 107 -13.51 -7.93 12.45
CA THR A 107 -13.26 -6.53 12.11
C THR A 107 -11.88 -6.40 11.48
N PRO A 108 -11.58 -5.26 10.84
CA PRO A 108 -10.23 -5.03 10.30
C PRO A 108 -9.12 -5.09 11.36
N LYS A 109 -9.47 -4.92 12.64
CA LYS A 109 -8.51 -5.01 13.75
C LYS A 109 -8.18 -6.46 14.11
N THR A 110 -9.11 -7.39 13.87
CA THR A 110 -8.96 -8.80 14.27
C THR A 110 -8.68 -9.73 13.10
N ALA A 111 -9.01 -9.33 11.87
CA ALA A 111 -8.83 -10.14 10.68
C ALA A 111 -8.53 -9.26 9.49
N ARG A 112 -8.09 -9.88 8.40
CA ARG A 112 -7.83 -9.19 7.13
C ARG A 112 -8.87 -9.58 6.11
N LEU A 113 -9.32 -8.62 5.33
CA LEU A 113 -10.27 -8.85 4.25
C LEU A 113 -9.51 -9.23 2.99
N THR A 114 -9.97 -10.25 2.28
CA THR A 114 -9.36 -10.69 1.03
C THR A 114 -10.36 -11.38 0.14
N LEU A 115 -9.87 -11.86 -1.01
CA LEU A 115 -10.64 -12.69 -1.93
C LEU A 115 -10.13 -14.12 -1.90
N TYR A 116 -11.04 -15.06 -1.86
CA TYR A 116 -10.74 -16.48 -1.99
C TYR A 116 -11.75 -17.11 -2.94
N LYS A 117 -11.26 -17.65 -4.06
CA LYS A 117 -12.11 -18.21 -5.13
C LYS A 117 -13.21 -17.24 -5.58
N GLY A 118 -12.87 -15.97 -5.68
CA GLY A 118 -13.82 -14.92 -6.11
C GLY A 118 -14.79 -14.46 -5.03
N GLN A 119 -14.70 -14.99 -3.82
CA GLN A 119 -15.55 -14.60 -2.70
C GLN A 119 -14.79 -13.71 -1.72
N VAL A 120 -15.51 -12.76 -1.13
CA VAL A 120 -14.95 -11.90 -0.09
C VAL A 120 -14.95 -12.65 1.23
N VAL A 121 -13.77 -12.79 1.84
CA VAL A 121 -13.59 -13.54 3.08
C VAL A 121 -12.71 -12.79 4.06
N TRP A 122 -12.82 -13.11 5.33
CA TRP A 122 -11.90 -12.67 6.37
C TRP A 122 -10.84 -13.73 6.60
N VAL A 123 -9.60 -13.31 6.77
CA VAL A 123 -8.49 -14.19 7.16
C VAL A 123 -8.06 -13.82 8.57
N SER A 124 -8.19 -14.76 9.50
CA SER A 124 -7.77 -14.55 10.87
C SER A 124 -6.26 -14.71 11.02
N LYS A 125 -5.74 -14.40 12.22
CA LYS A 125 -4.29 -14.52 12.50
C LYS A 125 -3.77 -15.95 12.33
N ASP A 126 -4.61 -16.95 12.51
CA ASP A 126 -4.25 -18.36 12.33
C ASP A 126 -4.45 -18.84 10.89
N LEU A 127 -4.68 -17.91 9.95
CA LEU A 127 -4.91 -18.15 8.54
C LEU A 127 -6.20 -18.92 8.23
N THR A 128 -7.15 -18.92 9.15
CA THR A 128 -8.48 -19.49 8.93
C THR A 128 -9.33 -18.49 8.15
N LEU A 129 -10.06 -18.98 7.16
CA LEU A 129 -10.94 -18.16 6.34
C LEU A 129 -12.36 -18.19 6.88
N TYR A 130 -13.00 -17.02 6.90
CA TYR A 130 -14.39 -16.87 7.33
C TYR A 130 -15.15 -16.07 6.28
N ASP A 131 -16.40 -16.43 6.05
CA ASP A 131 -17.28 -15.70 5.14
C ASP A 131 -17.43 -14.25 5.60
N PHE A 132 -17.39 -13.32 4.65
CA PHE A 132 -17.50 -11.88 4.96
C PHE A 132 -18.85 -11.53 5.57
N LYS A 133 -19.94 -12.06 5.03
CA LYS A 133 -21.29 -11.69 5.46
C LYS A 133 -21.67 -12.28 6.81
N MET A 134 -21.47 -13.58 6.99
CA MET A 134 -21.99 -14.31 8.15
C MET A 134 -20.90 -14.75 9.12
N GLY A 135 -19.65 -14.74 8.71
CA GLY A 135 -18.57 -15.20 9.56
C GLY A 135 -18.43 -16.69 9.65
N ASP A 136 -19.06 -17.43 8.76
CA ASP A 136 -18.96 -18.89 8.73
C ASP A 136 -17.59 -19.31 8.23
N LYS A 137 -17.05 -20.39 8.79
CA LYS A 137 -15.73 -20.90 8.38
C LYS A 137 -15.77 -21.40 6.95
N VAL A 138 -14.84 -20.89 6.12
CA VAL A 138 -14.70 -21.32 4.73
C VAL A 138 -13.69 -22.46 4.66
N THR A 139 -14.10 -23.57 4.05
CA THR A 139 -13.22 -24.73 3.90
C THR A 139 -12.24 -24.48 2.75
N LYS A 140 -10.95 -24.64 3.03
CA LYS A 140 -9.90 -24.57 2.02
C LYS A 140 -9.79 -25.94 1.31
N ASN A 141 -10.35 -26.03 0.15
CA ASN A 141 -10.18 -27.24 -0.68
C ASN A 141 -9.56 -26.89 -2.01
#